data_c5099efbb56ad7b4293dbc41dffa0dac
#
_entry.id   c5099efbb56ad7b4293dbc41dffa0dac
#
_cell.length_a   1.000
_cell.length_b   1.000
_cell.length_c   1.000
_cell.angle_alpha   90.00
_cell.angle_beta   90.00
_cell.angle_gamma   90.00
#
_symmetry.space_group_name_H-M   'P 1'
#
loop_
_entity.id
_entity.type
_entity.pdbx_description
1 polymer ?
#
loop_
_entity_poly.entity_id
_entity_poly.type
_entity_poly.pdbx_seq_one_letter_code
_entity_poly.pdbx_strand_id
1 'polypeptide(L)'
;MFDGFKREEKAVSPVVGVMLMLVVTILLGAVVSSFSGSIASKEEKVPAASISVHIKEEYSSMTGNTVKYAIFEHLSGDPLPTKDLRIITYYTLPNGTVIKNSVDKDSPLTDFGWTEIRIPFLNDMRGGYASSNPEKWFGNFTLMTGDIMETGASYGSQGLSSLLGFDVSNTTYGFGRGSTVEIKIMHIPSGKYILDKEVVVE
;
A
#
# COMPACT_ATOMS: atom_id res chain seq x y z
N MET A 1 -17.67 81.65 -15.84
CA MET A 1 -16.30 81.45 -16.28
C MET A 1 -15.97 79.97 -15.82
N PHE A 2 -16.27 79.04 -16.74
CA PHE A 2 -16.02 77.63 -16.46
C PHE A 2 -14.79 77.19 -17.23
N ASP A 3 -13.72 76.94 -16.47
CA ASP A 3 -12.46 76.51 -17.03
C ASP A 3 -12.55 75.00 -17.28
N GLY A 4 -12.45 74.63 -18.59
CA GLY A 4 -12.57 73.24 -19.02
C GLY A 4 -11.32 72.45 -18.71
N PHE A 5 -11.45 71.43 -17.86
CA PHE A 5 -10.44 70.38 -17.70
C PHE A 5 -10.27 69.59 -19.00
N LYS A 6 -9.23 69.92 -19.77
CA LYS A 6 -8.71 69.10 -20.86
C LYS A 6 -8.07 67.83 -20.25
N ARG A 7 -8.73 66.68 -20.31
CA ARG A 7 -8.08 65.39 -20.12
C ARG A 7 -7.18 65.14 -21.34
N GLU A 8 -5.88 65.18 -21.14
CA GLU A 8 -4.91 64.63 -22.09
C GLU A 8 -5.06 63.10 -22.09
N GLU A 9 -5.76 62.58 -23.07
CA GLU A 9 -5.72 61.14 -23.35
C GLU A 9 -4.34 60.83 -23.95
N LYS A 10 -3.43 60.32 -23.11
CA LYS A 10 -2.16 59.76 -23.57
C LYS A 10 -2.48 58.42 -24.28
N ALA A 11 -2.72 58.46 -25.58
CA ALA A 11 -2.87 57.29 -26.40
C ALA A 11 -1.59 56.46 -26.34
N VAL A 12 -1.70 55.22 -25.79
CA VAL A 12 -0.58 54.25 -25.75
C VAL A 12 -0.21 53.94 -27.21
N SER A 13 1.06 54.14 -27.58
CA SER A 13 1.55 53.88 -28.94
C SER A 13 1.21 52.42 -29.33
N PRO A 14 0.66 52.17 -30.55
CA PRO A 14 0.35 50.82 -31.02
C PRO A 14 1.51 49.83 -30.92
N VAL A 15 2.75 50.31 -31.03
CA VAL A 15 3.99 49.53 -30.87
C VAL A 15 4.15 49.01 -29.45
N VAL A 16 3.82 49.84 -28.45
CA VAL A 16 3.89 49.40 -27.02
C VAL A 16 2.85 48.33 -26.75
N GLY A 17 1.65 48.43 -27.35
CA GLY A 17 0.61 47.40 -27.22
C GLY A 17 1.06 46.05 -27.77
N VAL A 18 1.67 46.00 -28.95
CA VAL A 18 2.19 44.76 -29.54
C VAL A 18 3.34 44.17 -28.72
N MET A 19 4.28 45.04 -28.25
CA MET A 19 5.38 44.57 -27.41
C MET A 19 4.88 43.97 -26.07
N LEU A 20 3.88 44.58 -25.46
CA LEU A 20 3.29 44.10 -24.22
C LEU A 20 2.57 42.76 -24.42
N MET A 21 1.86 42.59 -25.57
CA MET A 21 1.23 41.32 -25.93
C MET A 21 2.25 40.21 -26.16
N LEU A 22 3.37 40.49 -26.82
CA LEU A 22 4.47 39.55 -27.01
C LEU A 22 5.09 39.12 -25.67
N VAL A 23 5.35 40.05 -24.78
CA VAL A 23 5.92 39.75 -23.45
C VAL A 23 4.95 38.87 -22.64
N VAL A 24 3.66 39.19 -22.63
CA VAL A 24 2.64 38.41 -21.92
C VAL A 24 2.53 36.97 -22.48
N THR A 25 2.54 36.84 -23.82
CA THR A 25 2.46 35.49 -24.44
C THR A 25 3.69 34.64 -24.13
N ILE A 26 4.89 35.21 -24.11
CA ILE A 26 6.13 34.52 -23.75
C ILE A 26 6.09 34.12 -22.27
N LEU A 27 5.67 35.03 -21.39
CA LEU A 27 5.53 34.72 -19.95
C LEU A 27 4.50 33.61 -19.69
N LEU A 28 3.34 33.67 -20.33
CA LEU A 28 2.33 32.61 -20.23
C LEU A 28 2.85 31.29 -20.77
N GLY A 29 3.56 31.29 -21.90
CA GLY A 29 4.22 30.10 -22.45
C GLY A 29 5.24 29.48 -21.48
N ALA A 30 6.07 30.30 -20.84
CA ALA A 30 7.05 29.85 -19.85
C ALA A 30 6.39 29.26 -18.60
N VAL A 31 5.33 29.89 -18.10
CA VAL A 31 4.55 29.41 -16.97
C VAL A 31 3.90 28.06 -17.29
N VAL A 32 3.21 27.96 -18.43
CA VAL A 32 2.56 26.71 -18.87
C VAL A 32 3.59 25.59 -19.05
N SER A 33 4.75 25.88 -19.67
CA SER A 33 5.83 24.91 -19.84
C SER A 33 6.40 24.45 -18.51
N SER A 34 6.54 25.32 -17.52
CA SER A 34 7.00 24.98 -16.17
C SER A 34 6.02 24.04 -15.46
N PHE A 35 4.73 24.26 -15.55
CA PHE A 35 3.70 23.38 -14.98
C PHE A 35 3.57 22.06 -15.74
N SER A 36 3.71 22.06 -17.06
CA SER A 36 3.64 20.82 -17.87
C SER A 36 4.73 19.83 -17.48
N GLY A 37 5.93 20.30 -17.12
CA GLY A 37 7.02 19.43 -16.67
C GLY A 37 6.76 18.79 -15.30
N SER A 38 6.00 19.43 -14.42
CA SER A 38 5.66 18.88 -13.10
C SER A 38 4.46 17.93 -13.12
N ILE A 39 3.55 18.08 -14.08
CA ILE A 39 2.39 17.18 -14.29
C ILE A 39 2.84 15.88 -14.98
N ALA A 40 3.90 15.93 -15.76
CA ALA A 40 4.58 14.75 -16.30
C ALA A 40 5.49 14.05 -15.25
N SER A 41 5.33 14.38 -13.95
CA SER A 41 6.00 13.67 -12.87
C SER A 41 5.65 12.19 -12.99
N LYS A 42 6.68 11.40 -13.25
CA LYS A 42 6.76 9.95 -13.35
C LYS A 42 5.62 9.24 -12.61
N GLU A 43 4.50 9.02 -13.29
CA GLU A 43 3.54 8.03 -12.83
C GLU A 43 4.27 6.69 -12.89
N GLU A 44 4.75 6.24 -11.74
CA GLU A 44 5.48 4.99 -11.66
C GLU A 44 4.53 3.88 -12.07
N LYS A 45 4.94 3.08 -13.06
CA LYS A 45 4.11 2.02 -13.61
C LYS A 45 3.78 1.03 -12.49
N VAL A 46 2.50 0.73 -12.31
CA VAL A 46 2.06 -0.32 -11.40
C VAL A 46 2.61 -1.65 -11.90
N PRO A 47 3.26 -2.46 -11.05
CA PRO A 47 3.61 -3.82 -11.41
C PRO A 47 2.35 -4.62 -11.74
N ALA A 48 2.38 -5.36 -12.84
CA ALA A 48 1.29 -6.28 -13.21
C ALA A 48 1.58 -7.64 -12.61
N ALA A 49 0.87 -8.00 -11.54
CA ALA A 49 1.05 -9.26 -10.83
C ALA A 49 -0.28 -9.88 -10.44
N SER A 50 -0.30 -11.23 -10.43
CA SER A 50 -1.42 -12.02 -9.93
C SER A 50 -1.02 -12.62 -8.59
N ILE A 51 -1.78 -12.28 -7.54
CA ILE A 51 -1.56 -12.76 -6.18
C ILE A 51 -2.80 -13.52 -5.72
N SER A 52 -2.60 -14.74 -5.20
CA SER A 52 -3.63 -15.46 -4.46
C SER A 52 -3.47 -15.20 -2.98
N VAL A 53 -4.61 -15.03 -2.27
CA VAL A 53 -4.62 -14.84 -0.83
C VAL A 53 -5.61 -15.81 -0.21
N HIS A 54 -5.16 -16.53 0.83
CA HIS A 54 -5.94 -17.45 1.62
C HIS A 54 -5.75 -17.15 3.09
N ILE A 55 -6.83 -17.24 3.87
CA ILE A 55 -6.77 -17.23 5.32
C ILE A 55 -7.24 -18.60 5.79
N LYS A 56 -6.39 -19.30 6.53
CA LYS A 56 -6.63 -20.66 6.99
C LYS A 56 -6.73 -20.75 8.52
N GLU A 57 -7.55 -21.65 8.96
CA GLU A 57 -7.67 -22.06 10.36
C GLU A 57 -7.41 -23.57 10.45
N GLU A 58 -6.22 -23.94 10.94
CA GLU A 58 -5.77 -25.34 10.98
C GLU A 58 -5.17 -25.68 12.34
N TYR A 59 -5.25 -26.97 12.70
CA TYR A 59 -4.56 -27.48 13.89
C TYR A 59 -3.05 -27.60 13.62
N SER A 60 -2.26 -26.91 14.41
CA SER A 60 -0.80 -26.97 14.34
C SER A 60 -0.26 -27.94 15.39
N SER A 61 0.40 -29.00 14.93
CA SER A 61 1.09 -29.94 15.81
C SER A 61 2.30 -29.33 16.56
N MET A 62 2.86 -28.23 16.03
CA MET A 62 3.98 -27.54 16.66
C MET A 62 3.54 -26.70 17.86
N THR A 63 2.40 -26.04 17.77
CA THR A 63 1.85 -25.22 18.86
C THR A 63 0.87 -25.97 19.75
N GLY A 64 0.37 -27.14 19.31
CA GLY A 64 -0.66 -27.92 20.00
C GLY A 64 -2.05 -27.29 19.99
N ASN A 65 -2.26 -26.22 19.22
CA ASN A 65 -3.49 -25.46 19.17
C ASN A 65 -3.95 -25.22 17.71
N THR A 66 -5.20 -24.76 17.56
CA THR A 66 -5.68 -24.24 16.28
C THR A 66 -5.05 -22.88 16.01
N VAL A 67 -4.42 -22.74 14.84
CA VAL A 67 -3.71 -21.56 14.40
C VAL A 67 -4.43 -20.95 13.22
N LYS A 68 -4.58 -19.63 13.23
CA LYS A 68 -5.13 -18.84 12.10
C LYS A 68 -3.99 -18.04 11.47
N TYR A 69 -3.85 -18.18 10.15
CA TYR A 69 -2.77 -17.53 9.42
C TYR A 69 -3.19 -17.17 8.00
N ALA A 70 -2.54 -16.18 7.41
CA ALA A 70 -2.74 -15.79 6.01
C ALA A 70 -1.55 -16.23 5.16
N ILE A 71 -1.85 -16.66 3.94
CA ILE A 71 -0.90 -17.01 2.89
C ILE A 71 -1.13 -16.09 1.71
N PHE A 72 -0.04 -15.56 1.16
CA PHE A 72 -0.02 -14.78 -0.07
C PHE A 72 0.91 -15.47 -1.06
N GLU A 73 0.38 -15.93 -2.17
CA GLU A 73 1.13 -16.61 -3.22
C GLU A 73 1.22 -15.73 -4.45
N HIS A 74 2.43 -15.49 -4.95
CA HIS A 74 2.65 -14.79 -6.20
C HIS A 74 2.56 -15.77 -7.36
N LEU A 75 1.41 -15.82 -8.03
CA LEU A 75 1.12 -16.77 -9.10
C LEU A 75 1.86 -16.45 -10.39
N SER A 76 1.91 -15.17 -10.78
CA SER A 76 2.54 -14.72 -12.02
C SER A 76 2.71 -13.21 -12.07
N GLY A 77 3.57 -12.73 -12.95
CA GLY A 77 3.73 -11.32 -13.27
C GLY A 77 5.06 -10.72 -12.86
N ASP A 78 5.08 -9.41 -12.69
CA ASP A 78 6.28 -8.65 -12.36
C ASP A 78 6.76 -8.95 -10.93
N PRO A 79 8.08 -8.97 -10.67
CA PRO A 79 8.62 -9.02 -9.31
C PRO A 79 8.09 -7.88 -8.44
N LEU A 80 7.74 -8.19 -7.20
CA LEU A 80 7.16 -7.25 -6.26
C LEU A 80 8.12 -6.98 -5.09
N PRO A 81 8.91 -5.88 -5.10
CA PRO A 81 9.70 -5.48 -3.94
C PRO A 81 8.76 -5.13 -2.78
N THR A 82 8.81 -5.89 -1.69
CA THR A 82 7.89 -5.72 -0.55
C THR A 82 8.08 -4.38 0.17
N LYS A 83 9.24 -3.71 0.01
CA LYS A 83 9.49 -2.35 0.50
C LYS A 83 8.56 -1.30 -0.13
N ASP A 84 8.05 -1.59 -1.34
CA ASP A 84 7.19 -0.71 -2.12
C ASP A 84 5.70 -1.11 -2.01
N LEU A 85 5.40 -2.09 -1.15
CA LEU A 85 4.05 -2.59 -0.93
C LEU A 85 3.49 -2.16 0.42
N ARG A 86 2.17 -1.98 0.45
CA ARG A 86 1.38 -1.85 1.66
C ARG A 86 0.19 -2.79 1.59
N ILE A 87 0.02 -3.61 2.61
CA ILE A 87 -1.15 -4.48 2.76
C ILE A 87 -2.14 -3.76 3.66
N ILE A 88 -3.38 -3.60 3.20
CA ILE A 88 -4.46 -2.95 3.95
C ILE A 88 -5.54 -3.99 4.14
N THR A 89 -6.03 -4.14 5.35
CA THR A 89 -7.07 -5.10 5.71
C THR A 89 -8.27 -4.40 6.32
N TYR A 90 -9.46 -4.92 6.01
CA TYR A 90 -10.71 -4.47 6.63
C TYR A 90 -11.48 -5.70 7.11
N TYR A 91 -11.92 -5.66 8.35
CA TYR A 91 -12.79 -6.67 8.93
C TYR A 91 -13.99 -6.01 9.57
N THR A 92 -15.19 -6.48 9.23
CA THR A 92 -16.43 -6.00 9.83
C THR A 92 -16.83 -6.91 10.98
N LEU A 93 -16.85 -6.35 12.18
CA LEU A 93 -17.28 -7.05 13.38
C LEU A 93 -18.78 -7.39 13.33
N PRO A 94 -19.26 -8.38 14.11
CA PRO A 94 -20.69 -8.71 14.21
C PRO A 94 -21.59 -7.53 14.61
N ASN A 95 -21.03 -6.53 15.31
CA ASN A 95 -21.75 -5.31 15.67
C ASN A 95 -21.78 -4.23 14.57
N GLY A 96 -21.22 -4.52 13.39
CA GLY A 96 -21.15 -3.59 12.26
C GLY A 96 -19.95 -2.63 12.29
N THR A 97 -19.10 -2.67 13.31
CA THR A 97 -17.88 -1.83 13.36
C THR A 97 -16.83 -2.38 12.40
N VAL A 98 -16.22 -1.52 11.59
CA VAL A 98 -15.12 -1.90 10.69
C VAL A 98 -13.79 -1.64 11.36
N ILE A 99 -12.99 -2.69 11.49
CA ILE A 99 -11.57 -2.59 11.88
C ILE A 99 -10.75 -2.47 10.60
N LYS A 100 -9.92 -1.44 10.53
CA LYS A 100 -8.96 -1.23 9.44
C LYS A 100 -7.55 -1.32 9.99
N ASN A 101 -6.68 -2.06 9.33
CA ASN A 101 -5.27 -2.09 9.64
C ASN A 101 -4.43 -1.96 8.36
N SER A 102 -3.16 -1.62 8.51
CA SER A 102 -2.22 -1.60 7.39
C SER A 102 -0.82 -1.98 7.85
N VAL A 103 -0.15 -2.77 7.00
CA VAL A 103 1.21 -3.26 7.22
C VAL A 103 2.08 -2.88 6.04
N ASP A 104 3.25 -2.33 6.31
CA ASP A 104 4.29 -1.96 5.35
C ASP A 104 5.70 -2.21 5.93
N LYS A 105 6.74 -1.77 5.21
CA LYS A 105 8.14 -1.96 5.60
C LYS A 105 8.51 -1.31 6.95
N ASP A 106 7.77 -0.31 7.39
CA ASP A 106 8.02 0.45 8.63
C ASP A 106 7.14 -0.03 9.79
N SER A 107 6.29 -1.02 9.55
CA SER A 107 5.42 -1.59 10.58
C SER A 107 6.21 -2.27 11.69
N PRO A 108 5.71 -2.26 12.93
CA PRO A 108 6.38 -2.89 14.06
C PRO A 108 6.57 -4.39 13.85
N LEU A 109 7.54 -4.97 14.55
CA LEU A 109 7.72 -6.41 14.57
C LEU A 109 6.58 -7.05 15.35
N THR A 110 6.17 -8.24 14.91
CA THR A 110 5.20 -9.07 15.62
C THR A 110 5.95 -9.95 16.62
N ASP A 111 5.55 -9.85 17.88
CA ASP A 111 6.08 -10.69 18.96
C ASP A 111 5.35 -12.03 18.98
N PHE A 112 6.10 -13.12 18.80
CA PHE A 112 5.64 -14.50 18.90
C PHE A 112 6.01 -15.14 20.25
N GLY A 113 6.50 -14.34 21.22
CA GLY A 113 6.88 -14.75 22.56
C GLY A 113 8.34 -15.22 22.66
N TRP A 114 8.90 -15.83 21.64
CA TRP A 114 10.30 -16.31 21.59
C TRP A 114 11.11 -15.69 20.44
N THR A 115 10.45 -14.99 19.54
CA THR A 115 11.06 -14.27 18.41
C THR A 115 10.16 -13.13 17.97
N GLU A 116 10.76 -12.11 17.37
CA GLU A 116 10.04 -11.00 16.74
C GLU A 116 10.31 -11.01 15.24
N ILE A 117 9.24 -10.91 14.43
CA ILE A 117 9.32 -10.99 12.97
C ILE A 117 8.40 -9.91 12.37
N ARG A 118 8.84 -9.22 11.32
CA ARG A 118 7.93 -8.38 10.54
C ARG A 118 7.14 -9.24 9.56
N ILE A 119 5.82 -9.17 9.67
CA ILE A 119 4.89 -9.95 8.86
C ILE A 119 4.34 -9.13 7.67
N PRO A 120 3.84 -9.84 6.62
CA PRO A 120 4.10 -11.26 6.33
C PRO A 120 5.56 -11.49 5.95
N PHE A 121 6.07 -12.68 6.18
CA PHE A 121 7.45 -13.03 5.84
C PHE A 121 7.51 -14.08 4.74
N LEU A 122 8.65 -14.14 4.03
CA LEU A 122 8.88 -15.10 2.95
C LEU A 122 8.99 -16.52 3.54
N ASN A 123 8.10 -17.41 3.13
CA ASN A 123 8.12 -18.84 3.50
C ASN A 123 9.04 -19.61 2.56
N ASP A 124 10.34 -19.46 2.77
CA ASP A 124 11.38 -20.20 2.05
C ASP A 124 12.40 -20.76 3.05
N MET A 125 12.59 -22.07 3.03
CA MET A 125 13.54 -22.75 3.92
C MET A 125 15.01 -22.52 3.53
N ARG A 126 15.28 -22.04 2.30
CA ARG A 126 16.62 -21.68 1.88
C ARG A 126 17.14 -20.49 2.71
N GLY A 127 18.34 -20.62 3.27
CA GLY A 127 18.92 -19.58 4.13
C GLY A 127 18.33 -19.50 5.56
N GLY A 128 17.63 -20.53 6.04
CA GLY A 128 17.12 -20.63 7.39
C GLY A 128 15.71 -20.08 7.61
N TYR A 129 15.26 -20.09 8.85
CA TYR A 129 13.92 -19.61 9.25
C TYR A 129 13.84 -18.09 9.27
N ALA A 130 12.65 -17.54 9.05
CA ALA A 130 12.40 -16.09 9.14
C ALA A 130 12.73 -15.52 10.54
N SER A 131 12.60 -16.33 11.59
CA SER A 131 12.96 -15.96 12.97
C SER A 131 14.43 -15.58 13.17
N SER A 132 15.32 -16.04 12.30
CA SER A 132 16.76 -15.77 12.35
C SER A 132 17.29 -15.04 11.13
N ASN A 133 16.44 -14.70 10.17
CA ASN A 133 16.85 -14.06 8.91
C ASN A 133 15.96 -12.85 8.56
N PRO A 134 16.37 -11.63 8.95
CA PRO A 134 15.63 -10.41 8.65
C PRO A 134 15.45 -10.12 7.15
N GLU A 135 16.26 -10.73 6.27
CA GLU A 135 16.10 -10.56 4.81
C GLU A 135 14.77 -11.15 4.30
N LYS A 136 14.14 -12.02 5.08
CA LYS A 136 12.84 -12.63 4.77
C LYS A 136 11.64 -11.85 5.30
N TRP A 137 11.87 -10.76 6.04
CA TRP A 137 10.81 -9.95 6.63
C TRP A 137 10.19 -9.01 5.61
N PHE A 138 8.91 -8.69 5.78
CA PHE A 138 8.23 -7.73 4.92
C PHE A 138 8.99 -6.41 4.83
N GLY A 139 9.17 -5.93 3.61
CA GLY A 139 9.98 -4.76 3.33
C GLY A 139 11.43 -5.07 2.93
N ASN A 140 11.94 -6.28 3.15
CA ASN A 140 13.35 -6.62 2.91
C ASN A 140 13.57 -7.60 1.75
N PHE A 141 12.51 -8.23 1.23
CA PHE A 141 12.61 -9.15 0.09
C PHE A 141 11.80 -8.67 -1.11
N THR A 142 12.09 -9.27 -2.26
CA THR A 142 11.28 -9.15 -3.47
C THR A 142 10.51 -10.45 -3.67
N LEU A 143 9.18 -10.37 -3.73
CA LEU A 143 8.30 -11.50 -3.96
C LEU A 143 8.34 -11.84 -5.46
N MET A 144 8.88 -13.01 -5.79
CA MET A 144 9.01 -13.52 -7.14
C MET A 144 7.85 -14.47 -7.47
N THR A 145 7.61 -14.72 -8.75
CA THR A 145 6.63 -15.72 -9.18
C THR A 145 6.95 -17.08 -8.58
N GLY A 146 5.95 -17.68 -7.93
CA GLY A 146 6.07 -18.95 -7.20
C GLY A 146 6.47 -18.79 -5.73
N ASP A 147 6.82 -17.59 -5.29
CA ASP A 147 7.11 -17.34 -3.88
C ASP A 147 5.80 -17.26 -3.07
N ILE A 148 5.92 -17.68 -1.81
CA ILE A 148 4.85 -17.62 -0.82
C ILE A 148 5.34 -16.78 0.34
N MET A 149 4.54 -15.81 0.77
CA MET A 149 4.72 -15.16 2.06
C MET A 149 3.54 -15.46 2.98
N GLU A 150 3.80 -15.55 4.27
CA GLU A 150 2.80 -15.92 5.26
C GLU A 150 2.92 -15.12 6.55
N THR A 151 1.87 -15.22 7.38
CA THR A 151 1.85 -14.56 8.70
C THR A 151 2.30 -15.49 9.83
N GLY A 152 2.63 -16.76 9.54
CA GLY A 152 3.27 -17.65 10.48
C GLY A 152 2.45 -18.84 10.95
N ALA A 153 2.12 -19.76 10.03
CA ALA A 153 1.46 -21.03 10.36
C ALA A 153 2.19 -21.82 11.47
N SER A 154 3.53 -21.76 11.50
CA SER A 154 4.37 -22.44 12.49
C SER A 154 4.61 -21.65 13.76
N TYR A 155 4.27 -20.36 13.79
CA TYR A 155 4.56 -19.46 14.91
C TYR A 155 3.32 -19.15 15.77
N GLY A 156 2.11 -19.42 15.26
CA GLY A 156 0.86 -19.13 15.95
C GLY A 156 0.00 -18.08 15.24
N SER A 157 -1.10 -17.67 15.86
CA SER A 157 -2.06 -16.71 15.28
C SER A 157 -1.66 -15.24 15.45
N GLN A 158 -0.58 -14.93 16.15
CA GLN A 158 -0.13 -13.57 16.45
C GLN A 158 0.19 -12.78 15.16
N GLY A 159 0.75 -13.45 14.14
CA GLY A 159 1.03 -12.81 12.87
C GLY A 159 -0.24 -12.36 12.14
N LEU A 160 -1.28 -13.19 12.13
CA LEU A 160 -2.57 -12.78 11.56
C LEU A 160 -3.20 -11.66 12.39
N SER A 161 -3.09 -11.72 13.72
CA SER A 161 -3.57 -10.66 14.61
C SER A 161 -2.90 -9.31 14.31
N SER A 162 -1.59 -9.32 14.09
CA SER A 162 -0.85 -8.11 13.69
C SER A 162 -1.25 -7.62 12.30
N LEU A 163 -1.53 -8.53 11.36
CA LEU A 163 -1.98 -8.17 10.01
C LEU A 163 -3.37 -7.53 10.03
N LEU A 164 -4.29 -8.04 10.86
CA LEU A 164 -5.67 -7.58 10.94
C LEU A 164 -5.89 -6.44 11.96
N GLY A 165 -4.94 -6.24 12.88
CA GLY A 165 -5.00 -5.18 13.89
C GLY A 165 -5.87 -5.51 15.11
N PHE A 166 -6.22 -6.79 15.32
CA PHE A 166 -6.94 -7.27 16.50
C PHE A 166 -6.55 -8.72 16.81
N ASP A 167 -6.77 -9.16 18.03
CA ASP A 167 -6.49 -10.55 18.44
C ASP A 167 -7.52 -11.51 17.83
N VAL A 168 -7.10 -12.27 16.81
CA VAL A 168 -7.95 -13.25 16.09
C VAL A 168 -8.33 -14.46 16.95
N SER A 169 -7.71 -14.64 18.12
CA SER A 169 -8.03 -15.70 19.08
C SER A 169 -9.11 -15.28 20.06
N ASN A 170 -9.38 -13.98 20.16
CA ASN A 170 -10.40 -13.43 21.04
C ASN A 170 -11.80 -13.59 20.41
N THR A 171 -12.64 -14.39 21.04
CA THR A 171 -14.00 -14.72 20.58
C THR A 171 -14.94 -13.51 20.51
N THR A 172 -14.62 -12.41 21.19
CA THR A 172 -15.41 -11.16 21.15
C THR A 172 -15.47 -10.57 19.75
N TYR A 173 -14.43 -10.78 18.94
CA TYR A 173 -14.41 -10.29 17.55
C TYR A 173 -15.19 -11.17 16.58
N GLY A 174 -15.63 -12.36 16.99
CA GLY A 174 -16.40 -13.29 16.15
C GLY A 174 -15.64 -13.77 14.93
N PHE A 175 -14.30 -13.76 14.95
CA PHE A 175 -13.43 -14.12 13.85
C PHE A 175 -13.14 -15.63 13.83
N GLY A 176 -13.42 -16.29 12.71
CA GLY A 176 -13.18 -17.71 12.51
C GLY A 176 -13.64 -18.15 11.13
N ARG A 177 -13.74 -19.47 10.92
CA ARG A 177 -14.20 -20.06 9.65
C ARG A 177 -15.48 -19.41 9.15
N GLY A 178 -15.52 -19.03 7.88
CA GLY A 178 -16.63 -18.32 7.24
C GLY A 178 -16.61 -16.81 7.43
N SER A 179 -15.73 -16.24 8.26
CA SER A 179 -15.52 -14.79 8.33
C SER A 179 -14.92 -14.27 7.04
N THR A 180 -15.32 -13.07 6.60
CA THR A 180 -14.81 -12.43 5.39
C THR A 180 -13.92 -11.25 5.75
N VAL A 181 -12.75 -11.17 5.14
CA VAL A 181 -11.78 -10.08 5.27
C VAL A 181 -11.55 -9.47 3.89
N GLU A 182 -11.67 -8.16 3.78
CA GLU A 182 -11.24 -7.44 2.57
C GLU A 182 -9.74 -7.16 2.69
N ILE A 183 -8.97 -7.60 1.69
CA ILE A 183 -7.51 -7.44 1.63
C ILE A 183 -7.15 -6.68 0.36
N LYS A 184 -6.40 -5.58 0.55
CA LYS A 184 -5.86 -4.78 -0.55
C LYS A 184 -4.34 -4.74 -0.46
N ILE A 185 -3.68 -4.91 -1.60
CA ILE A 185 -2.23 -4.70 -1.71
C ILE A 185 -2.02 -3.48 -2.61
N MET A 186 -1.43 -2.45 -2.04
CA MET A 186 -1.15 -1.19 -2.72
C MET A 186 0.33 -1.08 -3.06
N HIS A 187 0.63 -0.68 -4.29
CA HIS A 187 1.97 -0.26 -4.69
C HIS A 187 2.17 1.20 -4.28
N ILE A 188 2.99 1.44 -3.27
CA ILE A 188 3.18 2.75 -2.64
C ILE A 188 3.62 3.81 -3.65
N PRO A 189 4.63 3.56 -4.54
CA PRO A 189 5.12 4.59 -5.44
C PRO A 189 4.08 5.07 -6.46
N SER A 190 3.19 4.18 -6.93
CA SER A 190 2.12 4.54 -7.88
C SER A 190 0.80 4.93 -7.20
N GLY A 191 0.63 4.62 -5.90
CA GLY A 191 -0.62 4.82 -5.18
C GLY A 191 -1.80 3.95 -5.66
N LYS A 192 -1.53 2.92 -6.50
CA LYS A 192 -2.57 2.05 -7.09
C LYS A 192 -2.58 0.67 -6.43
N TYR A 193 -3.73 0.02 -6.46
CA TYR A 193 -3.87 -1.34 -5.95
C TYR A 193 -3.42 -2.38 -6.98
N ILE A 194 -2.62 -3.37 -6.51
CA ILE A 194 -2.27 -4.58 -7.26
C ILE A 194 -3.33 -5.65 -7.01
N LEU A 195 -3.85 -5.72 -5.78
CA LEU A 195 -4.90 -6.64 -5.35
C LEU A 195 -5.97 -5.86 -4.57
N ASP A 196 -7.23 -6.20 -4.82
CA ASP A 196 -8.39 -5.77 -4.04
C ASP A 196 -9.38 -6.95 -4.04
N LYS A 197 -9.48 -7.67 -2.92
CA LYS A 197 -10.22 -8.92 -2.85
C LYS A 197 -10.81 -9.17 -1.46
N GLU A 198 -12.02 -9.73 -1.42
CA GLU A 198 -12.58 -10.35 -0.24
C GLU A 198 -12.09 -11.81 -0.12
N VAL A 199 -11.62 -12.18 1.06
CA VAL A 199 -11.10 -13.50 1.39
C VAL A 199 -11.90 -14.08 2.54
N VAL A 200 -12.39 -15.30 2.35
CA VAL A 200 -13.12 -16.06 3.39
C VAL A 200 -12.13 -16.92 4.16
N VAL A 201 -12.29 -16.98 5.48
CA VAL A 201 -11.51 -17.87 6.36
C VAL A 201 -11.96 -19.32 6.16
N GLU A 202 -11.03 -20.19 5.79
CA GLU A 202 -11.22 -21.62 5.48
C GLU A 202 -10.88 -22.53 6.67
#